data_107fd2697b0ccf0d8bdb0ff4f4ff2e44
#
_entry.id   107fd2697b0ccf0d8bdb0ff4f4ff2e44
#
_cell.length_a   1.000
_cell.length_b   1.000
_cell.length_c   1.000
_cell.angle_alpha   90.00
_cell.angle_beta   90.00
_cell.angle_gamma   90.00
#
_symmetry.space_group_name_H-M   'P 1'
#
loop_
_entity.id
_entity.type
_entity.pdbx_description
1 polymer ?
#
loop_
_entity_poly.entity_id
_entity_poly.type
_entity_poly.pdbx_seq_one_letter_code
_entity_poly.pdbx_strand_id
1 'polypeptide(L)'
;GMFTRSHCDDMTGQELEGKVLVMSPFTLKESYWAPENQLWLATGGFGCVPTAAGRAVYATCLGDGEQTRWNRSDFIGILREEHLPDWARERLEQLRQEAPAAPEMSHPSM
;
A
#
# COMPACT_ATOMS: atom_id res chain seq x y z
N GLY A 1 8.47 16.21 3.99
CA GLY A 1 9.11 15.79 2.77
C GLY A 1 8.69 14.42 2.31
N MET A 2 9.15 14.06 1.13
CA MET A 2 8.84 12.77 0.53
C MET A 2 9.47 11.62 1.32
N PHE A 3 8.82 10.46 1.28
CA PHE A 3 9.40 9.25 1.83
C PHE A 3 10.48 8.71 0.89
N THR A 4 11.52 8.15 1.48
CA THR A 4 12.65 7.59 0.74
C THR A 4 12.87 6.15 1.18
N ARG A 5 13.79 5.48 0.48
CA ARG A 5 14.14 4.09 0.81
C ARG A 5 14.61 3.96 2.25
N SER A 6 15.19 5.00 2.84
CA SER A 6 15.67 4.94 4.22
C SER A 6 14.53 4.77 5.24
N HIS A 7 13.30 5.05 4.84
CA HIS A 7 12.13 4.87 5.71
C HIS A 7 11.51 3.48 5.57
N CYS A 8 12.09 2.62 4.75
CA CYS A 8 11.45 1.38 4.31
C CYS A 8 12.26 0.14 4.62
N ASP A 9 11.55 -0.97 4.76
CA ASP A 9 12.14 -2.30 4.68
C ASP A 9 12.13 -2.77 3.23
N ASP A 10 13.08 -3.65 2.91
CA ASP A 10 13.20 -4.25 1.58
C ASP A 10 11.98 -5.13 1.30
N MET A 11 11.48 -5.06 0.07
CA MET A 11 10.35 -5.89 -0.35
C MET A 11 10.77 -7.29 -0.82
N THR A 12 12.05 -7.48 -1.10
CA THR A 12 12.55 -8.75 -1.65
C THR A 12 12.19 -9.92 -0.75
N GLY A 13 11.53 -10.91 -1.32
CA GLY A 13 11.15 -12.11 -0.58
C GLY A 13 10.01 -11.93 0.39
N GLN A 14 9.30 -10.80 0.34
CA GLN A 14 8.23 -10.52 1.27
C GLN A 14 6.86 -10.56 0.61
N GLU A 15 5.87 -11.02 1.36
CA GLU A 15 4.47 -10.89 1.01
C GLU A 15 4.05 -9.45 1.25
N LEU A 16 3.42 -8.82 0.27
CA LEU A 16 3.05 -7.40 0.37
C LEU A 16 1.60 -7.15 0.78
N GLU A 17 0.74 -8.14 0.63
CA GLU A 17 -0.67 -7.94 0.94
C GLU A 17 -0.86 -7.54 2.40
N GLY A 18 -1.62 -6.47 2.62
CA GLY A 18 -1.87 -5.94 3.96
C GLY A 18 -0.81 -4.97 4.46
N LYS A 19 0.25 -4.75 3.67
CA LYS A 19 1.34 -3.87 4.07
C LYS A 19 1.21 -2.50 3.42
N VAL A 20 1.78 -1.49 4.08
CA VAL A 20 1.82 -0.13 3.54
C VAL A 20 3.09 0.02 2.72
N LEU A 21 2.92 0.31 1.43
CA LEU A 21 4.04 0.43 0.50
C LEU A 21 4.28 1.89 0.18
N VAL A 22 5.54 2.21 -0.09
CA VAL A 22 5.94 3.58 -0.45
C VAL A 22 6.18 3.62 -1.95
N MET A 23 5.42 4.47 -2.65
CA MET A 23 5.55 4.62 -4.08
C MET A 23 6.82 5.39 -4.44
N SER A 24 7.48 4.92 -5.49
CA SER A 24 8.65 5.62 -6.02
C SER A 24 8.24 7.01 -6.53
N PRO A 25 8.99 8.07 -6.17
CA PRO A 25 8.72 9.39 -6.75
C PRO A 25 8.82 9.39 -8.28
N PHE A 26 9.59 8.47 -8.85
CA PHE A 26 9.69 8.37 -10.31
C PHE A 26 8.40 7.87 -10.96
N THR A 27 7.57 7.16 -10.21
CA THR A 27 6.27 6.69 -10.71
C THR A 27 5.25 7.83 -10.65
N LEU A 28 5.34 8.70 -9.65
CA LEU A 28 4.43 9.82 -9.51
C LEU A 28 4.84 10.93 -10.47
N LYS A 29 3.86 11.57 -11.09
CA LYS A 29 4.12 12.79 -11.84
C LYS A 29 4.50 13.89 -10.86
N GLU A 30 5.33 14.82 -11.33
CA GLU A 30 5.84 15.89 -10.48
C GLU A 30 4.74 16.65 -9.76
N SER A 31 3.61 16.88 -10.43
CA SER A 31 2.48 17.59 -9.85
C SER A 31 1.85 16.84 -8.68
N TYR A 32 2.14 15.54 -8.52
CA TYR A 32 1.61 14.73 -7.45
C TYR A 32 2.67 14.38 -6.40
N TRP A 33 3.81 15.03 -6.43
CA TRP A 33 4.87 14.77 -5.44
C TRP A 33 4.46 15.32 -4.09
N ALA A 34 3.93 14.44 -3.27
CA ALA A 34 3.56 14.72 -1.88
C ALA A 34 3.60 13.41 -1.12
N PRO A 35 4.00 13.41 0.16
CA PRO A 35 4.07 12.18 0.92
C PRO A 35 2.72 11.45 1.00
N GLU A 36 1.61 12.21 0.99
CA GLU A 36 0.28 11.62 1.02
C GLU A 36 -0.02 10.77 -0.20
N ASN A 37 0.64 11.03 -1.32
CA ASN A 37 0.44 10.29 -2.56
C ASN A 37 1.36 9.08 -2.66
N GLN A 38 2.28 8.91 -1.71
CA GLN A 38 3.23 7.80 -1.72
C GLN A 38 2.81 6.59 -0.93
N LEU A 39 1.85 6.72 -0.01
CA LEU A 39 1.51 5.63 0.90
C LEU A 39 0.29 4.86 0.39
N TRP A 40 0.48 3.57 0.15
CA TRP A 40 -0.52 2.70 -0.46
C TRP A 40 -0.65 1.41 0.32
N LEU A 41 -1.88 1.06 0.68
CA LEU A 41 -2.16 -0.23 1.31
C LEU A 41 -2.33 -1.27 0.22
N ALA A 42 -1.46 -2.27 0.19
CA ALA A 42 -1.55 -3.37 -0.78
C ALA A 42 -2.71 -4.28 -0.38
N THR A 43 -3.62 -4.54 -1.32
CA THR A 43 -4.81 -5.33 -1.06
C THR A 43 -4.83 -6.66 -1.81
N GLY A 44 -3.96 -6.87 -2.78
CA GLY A 44 -3.91 -8.15 -3.48
C GLY A 44 -3.14 -8.07 -4.78
N GLY A 45 -3.19 -9.14 -5.55
CA GLY A 45 -2.54 -9.25 -6.84
C GLY A 45 -1.30 -10.15 -6.78
N PHE A 46 -0.89 -10.67 -7.94
CA PHE A 46 0.27 -11.56 -7.99
C PHE A 46 1.57 -10.86 -7.61
N GLY A 47 1.62 -9.52 -7.75
CA GLY A 47 2.79 -8.75 -7.33
C GLY A 47 3.00 -8.75 -5.82
N CYS A 48 2.01 -9.15 -5.04
CA CYS A 48 2.14 -9.24 -3.59
C CYS A 48 2.85 -10.50 -3.13
N VAL A 49 2.97 -11.52 -4.01
CA VAL A 49 3.66 -12.76 -3.65
C VAL A 49 5.17 -12.52 -3.62
N PRO A 50 5.91 -13.18 -2.72
CA PRO A 50 7.34 -12.88 -2.53
C PRO A 50 8.23 -12.92 -3.78
N THR A 51 7.87 -13.73 -4.77
CA THR A 51 8.71 -13.91 -5.96
C THR A 51 8.15 -13.26 -7.21
N ALA A 52 7.17 -12.36 -7.07
CA ALA A 52 6.43 -11.85 -8.23
C ALA A 52 6.82 -10.42 -8.61
N ALA A 53 8.12 -10.13 -8.66
CA ALA A 53 8.62 -8.80 -9.03
C ALA A 53 8.05 -8.37 -10.38
N GLY A 54 7.65 -7.12 -10.49
CA GLY A 54 7.09 -6.58 -11.74
C GLY A 54 5.63 -6.92 -11.97
N ARG A 55 5.03 -7.74 -11.12
CA ARG A 55 3.64 -8.13 -11.27
C ARG A 55 2.70 -7.17 -10.58
N ALA A 56 1.42 -7.28 -10.94
CA ALA A 56 0.37 -6.36 -10.48
C ALA A 56 0.17 -6.39 -8.97
N VAL A 57 0.12 -5.20 -8.39
CA VAL A 57 -0.25 -4.99 -6.98
C VAL A 57 -1.47 -4.07 -6.98
N TYR A 58 -2.58 -4.57 -6.46
CA TYR A 58 -3.76 -3.74 -6.24
C TYR A 58 -3.58 -3.03 -4.91
N ALA A 59 -3.82 -1.72 -4.89
CA ALA A 59 -3.53 -0.94 -3.70
C ALA A 59 -4.47 0.24 -3.56
N THR A 60 -4.65 0.68 -2.33
CA THR A 60 -5.47 1.84 -2.00
C THR A 60 -4.58 2.94 -1.44
N CYS A 61 -4.67 4.12 -2.04
CA CYS A 61 -3.90 5.28 -1.58
C CYS A 61 -4.42 5.73 -0.22
N LEU A 62 -3.54 5.85 0.76
CA LEU A 62 -3.96 6.30 2.08
C LEU A 62 -4.33 7.77 2.09
N GLY A 63 -3.75 8.56 1.20
CA GLY A 63 -4.01 9.99 1.16
C GLY A 63 -5.41 10.35 0.67
N ASP A 64 -5.88 9.69 -0.39
CA ASP A 64 -7.16 10.05 -1.01
C ASP A 64 -8.12 8.89 -1.21
N GLY A 65 -7.74 7.67 -0.88
CA GLY A 65 -8.60 6.50 -1.02
C GLY A 65 -8.67 5.91 -2.42
N GLU A 66 -7.88 6.42 -3.35
CA GLU A 66 -7.90 5.92 -4.73
C GLU A 66 -7.45 4.46 -4.76
N GLN A 67 -8.18 3.63 -5.52
CA GLN A 67 -7.82 2.23 -5.72
C GLN A 67 -7.21 2.09 -7.10
N THR A 68 -5.99 1.59 -7.16
CA THR A 68 -5.24 1.55 -8.41
C THR A 68 -4.48 0.25 -8.51
N ARG A 69 -4.26 -0.19 -9.75
CA ARG A 69 -3.39 -1.32 -10.04
C ARG A 69 -2.01 -0.78 -10.41
N TRP A 70 -1.01 -1.17 -9.64
CA TRP A 70 0.39 -0.82 -9.87
C TRP A 70 1.20 -2.07 -10.15
N ASN A 71 2.47 -1.92 -10.45
CA ASN A 71 3.42 -3.03 -10.48
C ASN A 71 4.22 -3.02 -9.18
N ARG A 72 4.67 -4.20 -8.75
CA ARG A 72 5.53 -4.29 -7.57
C ARG A 72 6.73 -3.35 -7.69
N SER A 73 7.28 -3.21 -8.90
CA SER A 73 8.43 -2.36 -9.16
C SER A 73 8.14 -0.87 -9.06
N ASP A 74 6.87 -0.47 -8.95
CA ASP A 74 6.53 0.94 -8.77
C ASP A 74 6.77 1.43 -7.34
N PHE A 75 7.04 0.51 -6.42
CA PHE A 75 7.25 0.84 -5.00
C PHE A 75 8.71 0.69 -4.63
N ILE A 76 9.16 1.51 -3.67
CA ILE A 76 10.55 1.48 -3.22
C ILE A 76 10.74 0.67 -1.95
N GLY A 77 9.66 0.30 -1.27
CA GLY A 77 9.78 -0.51 -0.07
C GLY A 77 8.51 -0.54 0.75
N ILE A 78 8.59 -1.25 1.86
CA ILE A 78 7.51 -1.35 2.84
C ILE A 78 7.81 -0.32 3.92
N LEU A 79 6.86 0.59 4.18
CA LEU A 79 7.07 1.64 5.19
C LEU A 79 7.23 1.01 6.56
N ARG A 80 8.31 1.36 7.26
CA ARG A 80 8.48 0.89 8.64
C ARG A 80 7.48 1.56 9.55
N GLU A 81 6.99 0.81 10.52
CA GLU A 81 5.94 1.23 11.44
C GLU A 81 6.27 2.56 12.13
N GLU A 82 7.53 2.75 12.51
CA GLU A 82 7.96 3.96 13.22
C GLU A 82 7.84 5.23 12.39
N HIS A 83 7.72 5.09 11.06
CA HIS A 83 7.60 6.24 10.17
C HIS A 83 6.18 6.47 9.68
N LEU A 84 5.22 5.66 10.14
CA LEU A 84 3.82 5.79 9.72
C LEU A 84 3.21 7.04 10.39
N PRO A 85 2.80 8.05 9.59
CA PRO A 85 2.21 9.25 10.17
C PRO A 85 0.85 8.96 10.81
N ASP A 86 0.44 9.80 11.74
CA ASP A 86 -0.85 9.62 12.44
C ASP A 86 -2.03 9.59 11.47
N TRP A 87 -2.05 10.50 10.48
CA TRP A 87 -3.14 10.52 9.51
C TRP A 87 -3.23 9.22 8.71
N ALA A 88 -2.07 8.65 8.40
CA ALA A 88 -2.02 7.38 7.64
C ALA A 88 -2.48 6.22 8.51
N ARG A 89 -2.11 6.23 9.78
CA ARG A 89 -2.54 5.20 10.72
C ARG A 89 -4.05 5.21 10.89
N GLU A 90 -4.63 6.39 10.98
CA GLU A 90 -6.08 6.53 11.10
C GLU A 90 -6.80 6.02 9.87
N ARG A 91 -6.29 6.39 8.68
CA ARG A 91 -6.90 5.93 7.44
C ARG A 91 -6.76 4.41 7.30
N LEU A 92 -5.62 3.88 7.68
CA LEU A 92 -5.38 2.44 7.61
C LEU A 92 -6.37 1.68 8.49
N GLU A 93 -6.63 2.21 9.69
CA GLU A 93 -7.60 1.61 10.58
C GLU A 93 -9.01 1.63 10.00
N GLN A 94 -9.40 2.76 9.40
CA GLN A 94 -10.71 2.86 8.74
C GLN A 94 -10.84 1.83 7.63
N LEU A 95 -9.82 1.69 6.80
CA LEU A 95 -9.85 0.72 5.70
C LEU A 95 -9.94 -0.71 6.21
N ARG A 96 -9.27 -1.03 7.29
CA ARG A 96 -9.32 -2.36 7.88
C ARG A 96 -10.67 -2.68 8.49
N GLN A 97 -11.36 -1.68 9.00
CA GLN A 97 -12.70 -1.85 9.54
C GLN A 97 -13.72 -2.08 8.43
N GLU A 98 -13.54 -1.41 7.29
CA GLU A 98 -14.44 -1.56 6.15
C GLU A 98 -14.27 -2.89 5.44
N ALA A 99 -13.02 -3.34 5.30
CA ALA A 99 -12.71 -4.52 4.50
C ALA A 99 -13.43 -5.78 4.99
N PRO A 100 -13.46 -6.10 6.28
CA PRO A 100 -14.12 -7.33 6.70
C PRO A 100 -15.63 -7.30 6.56
N ALA A 101 -16.23 -6.16 6.38
CA ALA A 101 -17.66 -6.10 6.15
C ALA A 101 -18.05 -6.79 4.86
N ALA A 102 -17.13 -7.03 4.05
CA ALA A 102 -17.35 -7.74 2.83
C ALA A 102 -17.40 -9.20 3.11
N PRO A 103 -17.39 -9.92 3.61
CA PRO A 103 -17.28 -11.34 3.49
C PRO A 103 -18.15 -12.20 4.23
N GLU A 104 -18.00 -11.80 4.48
CA GLU A 104 -18.17 -12.62 4.77
C GLU A 104 -19.00 -13.06 5.10
N MET A 105 -19.36 -12.45 4.99
CA MET A 105 -19.80 -12.73 5.20
C MET A 105 -20.48 -13.18 5.44
N SER A 106 -20.68 -12.92 5.44
CA SER A 106 -21.14 -13.34 5.55
C SER A 106 -21.73 -14.05 5.72
N HIS A 107 -21.98 -14.05 5.70
CA HIS A 107 -22.34 -14.77 5.76
C HIS A 107 -23.17 -15.13 6.06
N PRO A 108 -23.33 -14.77 6.06
CA PRO A 108 -24.03 -15.05 6.28
C PRO A 108 -24.73 -15.65 6.61
N SER A 109 -24.95 -15.33 6.65
CA SER A 109 -25.33 -15.85 6.80
C SER A 109 -25.80 -16.54 6.96
N MET A 110 -25.86 -16.46 6.94
CA MET A 110 -26.03 -17.07 6.92
C MET A 110 -26.26 -17.68 7.02
#